data_59ad694de56f8e31016ff5b5c5591727
#
_entry.id   59ad694de56f8e31016ff5b5c5591727
#
_cell.length_a   1.000
_cell.length_b   1.000
_cell.length_c   1.000
_cell.angle_alpha   90.00
_cell.angle_beta   90.00
_cell.angle_gamma   90.00
#
_symmetry.space_group_name_H-M   'P 1'
#
loop_
_entity.id
_entity.type
_entity.pdbx_description
1 polymer ?
#
loop_
_entity_poly.entity_id
_entity_poly.type
_entity_poly.pdbx_seq_one_letter_code
_entity_poly.pdbx_strand_id
1 'polypeptide(L)'
;MIAAQKQKKESDSVITEAAPKDSLYICTVSPEDAPALLEIYAPYVEHTAVSFEITVPSTEEFAGRIAHTIKRYPYIAAVKNGRIIGYACTHPFVDREAYRHTAETTVYVRRGETGLGAGRLLYESLEKISLLQNVLDLYACIGVPAQDDEHLTHNSEEFHKHMGYERAGFFPACGYKFGRWYDMVWMRKTLGAHTENPAEFVPFCSLSKSALAGCGIITEE
;
A
#
# COMPACT_ATOMS: atom_id res chain seq x y z
N MET A 1 -10.96 -9.87 -50.97
CA MET A 1 -10.39 -8.90 -50.05
C MET A 1 -11.36 -8.72 -48.88
N ILE A 2 -11.13 -9.40 -47.78
CA ILE A 2 -11.95 -9.32 -46.57
C ILE A 2 -11.05 -8.69 -45.50
N ALA A 3 -11.41 -7.47 -45.09
CA ALA A 3 -10.69 -6.72 -44.06
C ALA A 3 -11.00 -7.32 -42.69
N ALA A 4 -9.98 -7.79 -42.01
CA ALA A 4 -10.05 -8.24 -40.61
C ALA A 4 -10.07 -7.01 -39.69
N GLN A 5 -11.21 -6.68 -39.11
CA GLN A 5 -11.31 -5.75 -38.00
C GLN A 5 -10.79 -6.41 -36.75
N LYS A 6 -9.65 -5.93 -36.25
CA LYS A 6 -9.16 -6.20 -34.90
C LYS A 6 -10.04 -5.47 -33.89
N GLN A 7 -10.95 -6.18 -33.24
CA GLN A 7 -11.61 -5.68 -32.04
C GLN A 7 -10.57 -5.65 -30.89
N LYS A 8 -10.27 -4.45 -30.44
CA LYS A 8 -9.55 -4.17 -29.20
C LYS A 8 -10.50 -4.51 -28.06
N LYS A 9 -10.28 -5.65 -27.39
CA LYS A 9 -10.94 -5.95 -26.11
C LYS A 9 -10.40 -4.99 -25.09
N GLU A 10 -11.19 -3.99 -24.70
CA GLU A 10 -11.03 -3.27 -23.45
C GLU A 10 -11.26 -4.28 -22.33
N SER A 11 -10.29 -4.40 -21.45
CA SER A 11 -10.43 -5.17 -20.22
C SER A 11 -11.26 -4.33 -19.25
N ASP A 12 -12.57 -4.51 -19.27
CA ASP A 12 -13.44 -4.03 -18.19
C ASP A 12 -13.04 -4.75 -16.91
N SER A 13 -12.40 -4.03 -15.99
CA SER A 13 -12.22 -4.49 -14.63
C SER A 13 -13.62 -4.64 -14.00
N VAL A 14 -13.89 -5.81 -13.45
CA VAL A 14 -15.15 -6.13 -12.77
C VAL A 14 -15.16 -5.36 -11.44
N ILE A 15 -15.63 -4.12 -11.49
CA ILE A 15 -15.91 -3.31 -10.30
C ILE A 15 -17.42 -3.15 -10.19
N THR A 16 -17.97 -3.70 -9.13
CA THR A 16 -19.39 -3.89 -8.89
C THR A 16 -20.20 -2.62 -8.60
N GLU A 17 -21.50 -2.68 -8.87
CA GLU A 17 -22.53 -1.62 -8.82
C GLU A 17 -22.86 -1.02 -7.43
N ALA A 18 -22.14 -1.35 -6.34
CA ALA A 18 -22.55 -1.02 -4.97
C ALA A 18 -22.08 0.35 -4.42
N ALA A 19 -21.15 1.05 -5.10
CA ALA A 19 -20.64 2.33 -4.61
C ALA A 19 -21.30 3.53 -5.33
N PRO A 20 -21.63 4.63 -4.63
CA PRO A 20 -22.16 5.84 -5.26
C PRO A 20 -21.17 6.37 -6.30
N LYS A 21 -21.68 6.77 -7.49
CA LYS A 21 -20.87 7.53 -8.47
C LYS A 21 -20.34 8.77 -7.76
N ASP A 22 -19.03 9.05 -7.92
CA ASP A 22 -18.26 10.13 -7.29
C ASP A 22 -17.76 9.90 -5.84
N SER A 23 -17.98 8.74 -5.21
CA SER A 23 -17.43 8.46 -3.88
C SER A 23 -16.01 7.86 -3.93
N LEU A 24 -15.16 8.30 -3.02
CA LEU A 24 -13.90 7.65 -2.70
C LEU A 24 -14.19 6.56 -1.66
N TYR A 25 -13.82 5.32 -1.94
CA TYR A 25 -14.01 4.19 -1.04
C TYR A 25 -12.81 3.24 -1.05
N ILE A 26 -12.74 2.35 -0.06
CA ILE A 26 -11.70 1.32 0.05
C ILE A 26 -12.29 -0.05 -0.18
N CYS A 27 -11.58 -0.89 -0.93
CA CYS A 27 -11.89 -2.31 -1.14
C CYS A 27 -10.65 -3.19 -0.92
N THR A 28 -10.87 -4.49 -0.81
CA THR A 28 -9.79 -5.47 -0.82
C THR A 28 -9.24 -5.62 -2.23
N VAL A 29 -7.96 -6.00 -2.32
CA VAL A 29 -7.25 -6.28 -3.57
C VAL A 29 -7.12 -7.77 -3.78
N SER A 30 -7.24 -8.21 -5.02
CA SER A 30 -6.96 -9.56 -5.48
C SER A 30 -5.77 -9.57 -6.46
N PRO A 31 -5.17 -10.74 -6.78
CA PRO A 31 -4.09 -10.82 -7.79
C PRO A 31 -4.48 -10.33 -9.18
N GLU A 32 -5.77 -10.37 -9.51
CA GLU A 32 -6.34 -9.90 -10.77
C GLU A 32 -6.23 -8.38 -10.93
N ASP A 33 -6.11 -7.65 -9.83
CA ASP A 33 -5.94 -6.19 -9.82
C ASP A 33 -4.49 -5.75 -10.11
N ALA A 34 -3.55 -6.70 -10.20
CA ALA A 34 -2.13 -6.41 -10.41
C ALA A 34 -1.85 -5.44 -11.56
N PRO A 35 -2.50 -5.52 -12.74
CA PRO A 35 -2.28 -4.56 -13.82
C PRO A 35 -2.58 -3.11 -13.40
N ALA A 36 -3.72 -2.89 -12.70
CA ALA A 36 -4.15 -1.56 -12.29
C ALA A 36 -3.25 -0.97 -11.18
N LEU A 37 -2.79 -1.82 -10.25
CA LEU A 37 -1.86 -1.42 -9.20
C LEU A 37 -0.47 -1.13 -9.77
N LEU A 38 -0.03 -1.94 -10.73
CA LEU A 38 1.26 -1.77 -11.39
C LEU A 38 1.33 -0.46 -12.20
N GLU A 39 0.22 -0.04 -12.83
CA GLU A 39 0.12 1.30 -13.44
C GLU A 39 0.36 2.45 -12.45
N ILE A 40 0.03 2.24 -11.16
CA ILE A 40 0.30 3.22 -10.10
C ILE A 40 1.76 3.14 -9.69
N TYR A 41 2.30 1.93 -9.54
CA TYR A 41 3.64 1.68 -9.00
C TYR A 41 4.76 1.98 -9.99
N ALA A 42 4.61 1.59 -11.27
CA ALA A 42 5.65 1.72 -12.28
C ALA A 42 6.27 3.13 -12.38
N PRO A 43 5.48 4.23 -12.39
CA PRO A 43 6.04 5.58 -12.42
C PRO A 43 6.90 5.93 -11.19
N TYR A 44 6.66 5.31 -10.03
CA TYR A 44 7.51 5.48 -8.85
C TYR A 44 8.86 4.77 -9.00
N VAL A 45 8.86 3.59 -9.63
CA VAL A 45 10.10 2.87 -9.94
C VAL A 45 10.90 3.60 -11.00
N GLU A 46 10.26 4.04 -12.08
CA GLU A 46 10.94 4.59 -13.26
C GLU A 46 11.45 6.03 -13.06
N HIS A 47 10.74 6.84 -12.27
CA HIS A 47 10.98 8.29 -12.25
C HIS A 47 11.29 8.86 -10.87
N THR A 48 11.23 8.04 -9.81
CA THR A 48 11.44 8.53 -8.45
C THR A 48 12.34 7.61 -7.64
N ALA A 49 12.91 8.15 -6.56
CA ALA A 49 13.58 7.39 -5.52
C ALA A 49 12.67 7.09 -4.30
N VAL A 50 11.35 7.27 -4.43
CA VAL A 50 10.36 6.81 -3.43
C VAL A 50 10.40 5.29 -3.30
N SER A 51 10.56 4.57 -4.41
CA SER A 51 10.91 3.14 -4.43
C SER A 51 12.37 2.99 -4.80
N PHE A 52 13.09 2.13 -4.07
CA PHE A 52 14.47 1.77 -4.43
C PHE A 52 14.54 0.58 -5.39
N GLU A 53 13.41 0.04 -5.87
CA GLU A 53 13.43 -0.87 -7.01
C GLU A 53 13.96 -0.14 -8.26
N ILE A 54 14.80 -0.84 -9.03
CA ILE A 54 15.43 -0.29 -10.25
C ILE A 54 14.63 -0.68 -11.49
N THR A 55 14.00 -1.85 -11.47
CA THR A 55 13.23 -2.41 -12.59
C THR A 55 11.78 -2.59 -12.17
N VAL A 56 10.86 -2.19 -13.04
CA VAL A 56 9.42 -2.45 -12.83
C VAL A 56 9.20 -3.96 -12.90
N PRO A 57 8.56 -4.58 -11.89
CA PRO A 57 8.23 -6.00 -11.93
C PRO A 57 7.24 -6.32 -13.05
N SER A 58 7.22 -7.56 -13.53
CA SER A 58 6.17 -8.00 -14.45
C SER A 58 4.81 -8.06 -13.75
N THR A 59 3.73 -8.05 -14.53
CA THR A 59 2.36 -8.19 -14.00
C THR A 59 2.20 -9.51 -13.23
N GLU A 60 2.78 -10.60 -13.73
CA GLU A 60 2.75 -11.92 -13.10
C GLU A 60 3.51 -11.93 -11.78
N GLU A 61 4.67 -11.29 -11.73
CA GLU A 61 5.45 -11.13 -10.50
C GLU A 61 4.65 -10.30 -9.47
N PHE A 62 4.07 -9.19 -9.90
CA PHE A 62 3.30 -8.32 -9.01
C PHE A 62 2.03 -9.01 -8.49
N ALA A 63 1.33 -9.77 -9.33
CA ALA A 63 0.20 -10.62 -8.93
C ALA A 63 0.64 -11.69 -7.91
N GLY A 64 1.81 -12.29 -8.10
CA GLY A 64 2.41 -13.23 -7.15
C GLY A 64 2.70 -12.59 -5.78
N ARG A 65 3.21 -11.34 -5.75
CA ARG A 65 3.42 -10.56 -4.52
C ARG A 65 2.08 -10.33 -3.78
N ILE A 66 1.03 -9.93 -4.50
CA ILE A 66 -0.32 -9.75 -3.95
C ILE A 66 -0.84 -11.07 -3.36
N ALA A 67 -0.82 -12.15 -4.17
CA ALA A 67 -1.29 -13.48 -3.76
C ALA A 67 -0.56 -14.03 -2.51
N HIS A 68 0.71 -13.70 -2.36
CA HIS A 68 1.48 -14.07 -1.17
C HIS A 68 1.06 -13.24 0.04
N THR A 69 0.95 -11.93 -0.12
CA THR A 69 0.68 -10.98 0.97
C THR A 69 -0.70 -11.19 1.58
N ILE A 70 -1.75 -11.33 0.77
CA ILE A 70 -3.15 -11.44 1.26
C ILE A 70 -3.45 -12.68 2.10
N LYS A 71 -2.56 -13.67 2.11
CA LYS A 71 -2.68 -14.83 3.00
C LYS A 71 -2.52 -14.46 4.48
N ARG A 72 -1.69 -13.47 4.78
CA ARG A 72 -1.37 -13.05 6.15
C ARG A 72 -1.66 -11.59 6.42
N TYR A 73 -1.45 -10.71 5.46
CA TYR A 73 -1.48 -9.26 5.62
C TYR A 73 -2.46 -8.60 4.66
N PRO A 74 -3.08 -7.47 5.03
CA PRO A 74 -4.00 -6.76 4.17
C PRO A 74 -3.33 -6.19 2.93
N TYR A 75 -4.06 -6.21 1.83
CA TYR A 75 -3.79 -5.48 0.61
C TYR A 75 -5.09 -4.81 0.20
N ILE A 76 -5.15 -3.47 0.21
CA ILE A 76 -6.36 -2.69 0.00
C ILE A 76 -6.14 -1.59 -1.04
N ALA A 77 -7.20 -1.22 -1.75
CA ALA A 77 -7.17 -0.18 -2.77
C ALA A 77 -8.18 0.92 -2.49
N ALA A 78 -7.81 2.14 -2.82
CA ALA A 78 -8.71 3.29 -2.87
C ALA A 78 -9.26 3.43 -4.29
N VAL A 79 -10.59 3.41 -4.40
CA VAL A 79 -11.31 3.50 -5.66
C VAL A 79 -12.09 4.80 -5.72
N LYS A 80 -12.00 5.50 -6.85
CA LYS A 80 -12.79 6.69 -7.16
C LYS A 80 -13.29 6.60 -8.59
N ASN A 81 -14.58 6.83 -8.79
CA ASN A 81 -15.23 6.74 -10.11
C ASN A 81 -14.96 5.40 -10.82
N GLY A 82 -15.00 4.29 -10.09
CA GLY A 82 -14.74 2.96 -10.62
C GLY A 82 -13.28 2.67 -10.98
N ARG A 83 -12.33 3.54 -10.65
CA ARG A 83 -10.91 3.39 -10.95
C ARG A 83 -10.06 3.34 -9.68
N ILE A 84 -9.12 2.43 -9.61
CA ILE A 84 -8.13 2.39 -8.53
C ILE A 84 -7.19 3.59 -8.68
N ILE A 85 -7.16 4.44 -7.64
CA ILE A 85 -6.31 5.64 -7.58
C ILE A 85 -5.18 5.55 -6.54
N GLY A 86 -5.16 4.48 -5.76
CA GLY A 86 -4.10 4.22 -4.78
C GLY A 86 -4.29 2.86 -4.13
N TYR A 87 -3.25 2.38 -3.48
CA TYR A 87 -3.30 1.15 -2.71
C TYR A 87 -2.37 1.22 -1.50
N ALA A 88 -2.66 0.38 -0.50
CA ALA A 88 -1.80 0.18 0.66
C ALA A 88 -1.81 -1.28 1.07
N CYS A 89 -0.72 -1.72 1.67
CA CYS A 89 -0.58 -3.06 2.22
C CYS A 89 0.34 -3.04 3.44
N THR A 90 0.31 -4.13 4.19
CA THR A 90 1.35 -4.40 5.18
C THR A 90 2.12 -5.67 4.81
N HIS A 91 3.32 -5.78 5.34
CA HIS A 91 4.22 -6.92 5.20
C HIS A 91 4.81 -7.26 6.57
N PRO A 92 5.44 -8.44 6.76
CA PRO A 92 6.23 -8.68 7.95
C PRO A 92 7.30 -7.59 8.09
N PHE A 93 7.43 -6.98 9.26
CA PHE A 93 8.56 -6.08 9.55
C PHE A 93 9.91 -6.80 9.40
N VAL A 94 9.98 -8.00 9.94
CA VAL A 94 11.07 -8.98 9.70
C VAL A 94 10.40 -10.35 9.70
N ASP A 95 10.75 -11.20 8.74
CA ASP A 95 10.15 -12.54 8.62
C ASP A 95 10.69 -13.50 9.68
N ARG A 96 10.29 -13.24 10.94
CA ARG A 96 10.53 -14.08 12.12
C ARG A 96 9.33 -13.97 13.06
N GLU A 97 8.95 -15.08 13.69
CA GLU A 97 7.75 -15.18 14.52
C GLU A 97 7.69 -14.15 15.67
N ALA A 98 8.83 -13.78 16.25
CA ALA A 98 8.88 -12.79 17.32
C ALA A 98 8.39 -11.39 16.90
N TYR A 99 8.35 -11.09 15.59
CA TYR A 99 7.87 -9.81 15.05
C TYR A 99 6.41 -9.83 14.61
N ARG A 100 5.64 -10.88 14.93
CA ARG A 100 4.25 -11.05 14.48
C ARG A 100 3.29 -9.91 14.86
N HIS A 101 3.64 -9.10 15.88
CA HIS A 101 2.86 -7.94 16.32
C HIS A 101 3.35 -6.61 15.73
N THR A 102 4.26 -6.69 14.77
CA THR A 102 4.86 -5.54 14.09
C THR A 102 4.79 -5.77 12.58
N ALA A 103 4.37 -4.76 11.83
CA ALA A 103 4.32 -4.86 10.37
C ALA A 103 4.94 -3.63 9.72
N GLU A 104 5.50 -3.83 8.53
CA GLU A 104 5.87 -2.75 7.63
C GLU A 104 4.65 -2.35 6.80
N THR A 105 4.43 -1.05 6.62
CA THR A 105 3.34 -0.49 5.82
C THR A 105 3.85 0.18 4.55
N THR A 106 3.10 0.02 3.48
CA THR A 106 3.39 0.62 2.17
C THR A 106 2.15 1.28 1.62
N VAL A 107 2.30 2.47 1.02
CA VAL A 107 1.22 3.19 0.33
C VAL A 107 1.73 3.82 -0.95
N TYR A 108 0.95 3.69 -2.01
CA TYR A 108 1.15 4.40 -3.27
C TYR A 108 -0.17 5.01 -3.73
N VAL A 109 -0.13 6.27 -4.17
CA VAL A 109 -1.27 6.99 -4.73
C VAL A 109 -0.91 7.40 -6.15
N ARG A 110 -1.83 7.25 -7.09
CA ARG A 110 -1.64 7.64 -8.49
C ARG A 110 -1.14 9.08 -8.58
N ARG A 111 -0.07 9.30 -9.33
CA ARG A 111 0.50 10.65 -9.54
C ARG A 111 -0.56 11.53 -10.19
N GLY A 112 -0.74 12.74 -9.63
CA GLY A 112 -1.81 13.66 -10.03
C GLY A 112 -3.14 13.49 -9.28
N GLU A 113 -3.32 12.40 -8.51
CA GLU A 113 -4.50 12.15 -7.66
C GLU A 113 -4.18 12.34 -6.15
N THR A 114 -3.04 12.95 -5.85
CA THR A 114 -2.66 13.31 -4.47
C THR A 114 -3.51 14.48 -3.95
N GLY A 115 -3.66 14.59 -2.63
CA GLY A 115 -4.48 15.65 -2.02
C GLY A 115 -5.99 15.36 -1.96
N LEU A 116 -6.46 14.25 -2.55
CA LEU A 116 -7.86 13.83 -2.52
C LEU A 116 -8.27 13.04 -1.26
N GLY A 117 -7.36 12.85 -0.32
CA GLY A 117 -7.59 12.09 0.91
C GLY A 117 -7.42 10.57 0.78
N ALA A 118 -7.11 10.05 -0.43
CA ALA A 118 -6.96 8.60 -0.66
C ALA A 118 -5.90 7.95 0.25
N GLY A 119 -4.71 8.55 0.37
CA GLY A 119 -3.65 8.05 1.25
C GLY A 119 -4.07 7.99 2.72
N ARG A 120 -4.77 9.02 3.20
CA ARG A 120 -5.31 9.05 4.56
C ARG A 120 -6.32 7.93 4.79
N LEU A 121 -7.30 7.79 3.88
CA LEU A 121 -8.35 6.78 4.00
C LEU A 121 -7.77 5.36 3.97
N LEU A 122 -6.78 5.11 3.10
CA LEU A 122 -6.04 3.85 3.04
C LEU A 122 -5.37 3.54 4.39
N TYR A 123 -4.67 4.51 4.99
CA TYR A 123 -3.98 4.30 6.26
C TYR A 123 -4.95 4.10 7.41
N GLU A 124 -6.04 4.88 7.50
CA GLU A 124 -7.05 4.73 8.54
C GLU A 124 -7.72 3.34 8.51
N SER A 125 -7.97 2.80 7.31
CA SER A 125 -8.49 1.43 7.15
C SER A 125 -7.42 0.38 7.48
N LEU A 126 -6.18 0.56 6.99
CA LEU A 126 -5.07 -0.34 7.22
C LEU A 126 -4.74 -0.48 8.72
N GLU A 127 -4.73 0.62 9.46
CA GLU A 127 -4.50 0.66 10.90
C GLU A 127 -5.58 -0.11 11.68
N LYS A 128 -6.85 0.05 11.31
CA LYS A 128 -7.96 -0.69 11.92
C LYS A 128 -7.85 -2.19 11.64
N ILE A 129 -7.52 -2.59 10.40
CA ILE A 129 -7.30 -3.99 10.05
C ILE A 129 -6.12 -4.56 10.82
N SER A 130 -5.02 -3.81 10.93
CA SER A 130 -3.83 -4.23 11.67
C SER A 130 -4.14 -4.49 13.15
N LEU A 131 -4.98 -3.66 13.77
CA LEU A 131 -5.46 -3.90 15.14
C LEU A 131 -6.30 -5.19 15.25
N LEU A 132 -7.16 -5.49 14.26
CA LEU A 132 -7.90 -6.75 14.23
C LEU A 132 -6.98 -7.98 14.09
N GLN A 133 -5.80 -7.79 13.49
CA GLN A 133 -4.78 -8.83 13.38
C GLN A 133 -3.89 -8.94 14.62
N ASN A 134 -4.08 -8.11 15.65
CA ASN A 134 -3.19 -7.95 16.80
C ASN A 134 -1.78 -7.48 16.41
N VAL A 135 -1.66 -6.71 15.32
CA VAL A 135 -0.48 -5.93 14.99
C VAL A 135 -0.55 -4.61 15.77
N LEU A 136 0.43 -4.37 16.61
CA LEU A 136 0.44 -3.26 17.57
C LEU A 136 1.31 -2.09 17.11
N ASP A 137 2.27 -2.34 16.22
CA ASP A 137 3.15 -1.33 15.65
C ASP A 137 3.19 -1.43 14.14
N LEU A 138 3.10 -0.28 13.48
CA LEU A 138 3.37 -0.12 12.05
C LEU A 138 4.65 0.67 11.84
N TYR A 139 5.48 0.18 10.93
CA TYR A 139 6.67 0.87 10.47
C TYR A 139 6.56 1.20 9.01
N ALA A 140 7.02 2.39 8.63
CA ALA A 140 7.17 2.82 7.24
C ALA A 140 8.64 3.02 6.92
N CYS A 141 9.12 2.40 5.84
CA CYS A 141 10.46 2.59 5.31
C CYS A 141 10.40 3.67 4.23
N ILE A 142 11.06 4.80 4.44
CA ILE A 142 10.92 6.01 3.62
C ILE A 142 12.28 6.47 3.15
N GLY A 143 12.48 6.54 1.82
CA GLY A 143 13.62 7.24 1.25
C GLY A 143 13.49 8.75 1.51
N VAL A 144 14.58 9.38 1.93
CA VAL A 144 14.65 10.82 2.14
C VAL A 144 15.90 11.39 1.46
N PRO A 145 15.78 12.54 0.77
CA PRO A 145 16.93 13.22 0.19
C PRO A 145 17.61 14.11 1.23
N ALA A 146 18.89 14.42 1.04
CA ALA A 146 19.56 15.47 1.83
C ALA A 146 18.93 16.86 1.56
N GLN A 147 18.49 17.08 0.32
CA GLN A 147 17.71 18.23 -0.15
C GLN A 147 16.73 17.70 -1.21
N ASP A 148 15.53 18.28 -1.27
CA ASP A 148 14.53 17.92 -2.29
C ASP A 148 15.12 18.04 -3.69
N ASP A 149 14.87 17.02 -4.51
CA ASP A 149 15.28 16.97 -5.90
C ASP A 149 14.15 16.49 -6.83
N GLU A 150 14.44 16.36 -8.12
CA GLU A 150 13.46 15.94 -9.13
C GLU A 150 12.95 14.51 -8.95
N HIS A 151 13.65 13.68 -8.18
CA HIS A 151 13.31 12.26 -7.96
C HIS A 151 12.75 11.98 -6.57
N LEU A 152 13.09 12.82 -5.56
CA LEU A 152 12.68 12.58 -4.18
C LEU A 152 12.51 13.89 -3.41
N THR A 153 11.43 13.95 -2.65
CA THR A 153 11.13 15.05 -1.74
C THR A 153 10.81 14.52 -0.35
N HIS A 154 10.69 15.40 0.65
CA HIS A 154 10.28 15.04 2.01
C HIS A 154 8.76 14.78 2.16
N ASN A 155 7.98 14.86 1.08
CA ASN A 155 6.52 14.72 1.13
C ASN A 155 6.04 13.42 1.80
N SER A 156 6.74 12.29 1.56
CA SER A 156 6.37 11.01 2.17
C SER A 156 6.58 11.04 3.68
N GLU A 157 7.71 11.56 4.14
CA GLU A 157 7.99 11.72 5.58
C GLU A 157 6.97 12.65 6.25
N GLU A 158 6.64 13.78 5.61
CA GLU A 158 5.65 14.71 6.14
C GLU A 158 4.25 14.11 6.19
N PHE A 159 3.85 13.35 5.16
CA PHE A 159 2.59 12.61 5.18
C PHE A 159 2.53 11.65 6.37
N HIS A 160 3.58 10.88 6.63
CA HIS A 160 3.61 9.95 7.75
C HIS A 160 3.57 10.67 9.11
N LYS A 161 4.25 11.82 9.25
CA LYS A 161 4.13 12.67 10.44
C LYS A 161 2.68 13.11 10.68
N HIS A 162 1.97 13.55 9.64
CA HIS A 162 0.56 13.93 9.73
C HIS A 162 -0.35 12.74 10.08
N MET A 163 0.05 11.51 9.72
CA MET A 163 -0.65 10.29 10.12
C MET A 163 -0.28 9.81 11.53
N GLY A 164 0.58 10.54 12.24
CA GLY A 164 0.98 10.23 13.62
C GLY A 164 2.15 9.27 13.75
N TYR A 165 2.94 9.10 12.69
CA TYR A 165 4.20 8.35 12.75
C TYR A 165 5.34 9.23 13.25
N GLU A 166 6.26 8.63 14.00
CA GLU A 166 7.47 9.25 14.53
C GLU A 166 8.72 8.57 13.98
N ARG A 167 9.82 9.30 13.82
CA ARG A 167 11.10 8.71 13.41
C ARG A 167 11.59 7.70 14.44
N ALA A 168 11.88 6.48 13.98
CA ALA A 168 12.40 5.37 14.78
C ALA A 168 13.85 5.02 14.43
N GLY A 169 14.30 5.31 13.21
CA GLY A 169 15.66 5.05 12.76
C GLY A 169 16.04 5.90 11.56
N PHE A 170 17.36 6.09 11.37
CA PHE A 170 17.91 6.83 10.23
C PHE A 170 19.14 6.10 9.69
N PHE A 171 19.21 5.96 8.38
CA PHE A 171 20.28 5.25 7.67
C PHE A 171 20.82 6.16 6.56
N PRO A 172 21.98 6.81 6.79
CA PRO A 172 22.54 7.73 5.82
C PRO A 172 23.10 7.00 4.60
N ALA A 173 22.89 7.55 3.41
CA ALA A 173 23.45 7.12 2.13
C ALA A 173 23.34 5.59 1.88
N CYS A 174 22.19 4.99 2.23
CA CYS A 174 21.99 3.54 2.12
C CYS A 174 21.35 3.11 0.79
N GLY A 175 20.75 4.01 0.03
CA GLY A 175 20.16 3.74 -1.29
C GLY A 175 20.88 4.51 -2.41
N TYR A 176 21.13 3.86 -3.55
CA TYR A 176 21.72 4.50 -4.72
C TYR A 176 20.81 4.35 -5.93
N LYS A 177 20.33 5.48 -6.47
CA LYS A 177 19.43 5.52 -7.63
C LYS A 177 19.60 6.84 -8.38
N PHE A 178 19.42 6.86 -9.69
CA PHE A 178 19.58 8.05 -10.55
C PHE A 178 20.92 8.77 -10.38
N GLY A 179 22.00 8.01 -10.12
CA GLY A 179 23.33 8.60 -9.94
C GLY A 179 23.56 9.27 -8.60
N ARG A 180 22.67 9.11 -7.62
CA ARG A 180 22.71 9.79 -6.31
C ARG A 180 22.52 8.80 -5.15
N TRP A 181 23.11 9.16 -4.00
CA TRP A 181 22.87 8.49 -2.73
C TRP A 181 21.69 9.14 -2.02
N TYR A 182 20.80 8.33 -1.50
CA TYR A 182 19.67 8.73 -0.69
C TYR A 182 19.76 8.13 0.69
N ASP A 183 19.28 8.87 1.67
CA ASP A 183 19.09 8.40 3.02
C ASP A 183 17.77 7.63 3.14
N MET A 184 17.61 6.91 4.23
CA MET A 184 16.37 6.24 4.57
C MET A 184 16.03 6.44 6.03
N VAL A 185 14.75 6.72 6.31
CA VAL A 185 14.20 6.74 7.67
C VAL A 185 13.21 5.61 7.85
N TRP A 186 13.24 5.01 9.04
CA TRP A 186 12.12 4.24 9.54
C TRP A 186 11.26 5.14 10.41
N MET A 187 9.96 5.17 10.12
CA MET A 187 8.97 5.85 10.94
C MET A 187 8.03 4.83 11.56
N ARG A 188 7.66 5.01 12.82
CA ARG A 188 6.82 4.09 13.60
C ARG A 188 5.55 4.77 14.05
N LYS A 189 4.44 4.02 14.05
CA LYS A 189 3.20 4.36 14.75
C LYS A 189 2.77 3.19 15.62
N THR A 190 2.60 3.44 16.92
CA THR A 190 2.02 2.46 17.86
C THR A 190 0.50 2.56 17.78
N LEU A 191 -0.15 1.43 17.50
CA LEU A 191 -1.60 1.32 17.36
C LEU A 191 -2.26 0.85 18.66
N GLY A 192 -1.57 0.00 19.42
CA GLY A 192 -2.10 -0.64 20.63
C GLY A 192 -1.08 -0.78 21.74
N ALA A 193 -1.55 -1.05 22.95
CA ALA A 193 -0.68 -1.22 24.11
C ALA A 193 0.11 -2.53 24.06
N HIS A 194 1.40 -2.48 24.39
CA HIS A 194 2.22 -3.67 24.58
C HIS A 194 1.93 -4.29 25.95
N THR A 195 1.18 -5.38 25.97
CA THR A 195 0.85 -6.13 27.18
C THR A 195 1.81 -7.30 27.37
N GLU A 196 1.87 -7.84 28.59
CA GLU A 196 2.71 -9.02 28.88
C GLU A 196 2.29 -10.28 28.09
N ASN A 197 0.98 -10.40 27.79
CA ASN A 197 0.40 -11.51 27.06
C ASN A 197 -0.45 -10.97 25.90
N PRO A 198 0.15 -10.55 24.79
CA PRO A 198 -0.60 -10.07 23.63
C PRO A 198 -1.41 -11.22 23.01
N ALA A 199 -2.58 -10.91 22.50
CA ALA A 199 -3.40 -11.88 21.76
C ALA A 199 -2.64 -12.37 20.51
N GLU A 200 -2.92 -13.62 20.10
CA GLU A 200 -2.26 -14.21 18.93
C GLU A 200 -2.55 -13.42 17.64
N PHE A 201 -1.58 -13.42 16.72
CA PHE A 201 -1.72 -12.81 15.41
C PHE A 201 -2.84 -13.51 14.62
N VAL A 202 -3.74 -12.71 14.03
CA VAL A 202 -4.83 -13.18 13.17
C VAL A 202 -4.50 -12.91 11.71
N PRO A 203 -4.35 -13.94 10.85
CA PRO A 203 -4.11 -13.72 9.42
C PRO A 203 -5.25 -12.97 8.74
N PHE A 204 -4.93 -12.10 7.79
CA PHE A 204 -5.92 -11.30 7.05
C PHE A 204 -7.02 -12.17 6.40
N CYS A 205 -6.64 -13.30 5.78
CA CYS A 205 -7.59 -14.21 5.14
C CYS A 205 -8.58 -14.86 6.13
N SER A 206 -8.36 -14.76 7.45
CA SER A 206 -9.24 -15.27 8.49
C SER A 206 -10.22 -14.22 9.01
N LEU A 207 -10.08 -12.97 8.62
CA LEU A 207 -10.98 -11.89 9.03
C LEU A 207 -12.33 -12.02 8.28
N SER A 208 -13.44 -11.83 9.00
CA SER A 208 -14.76 -11.88 8.39
C SER A 208 -15.05 -10.62 7.56
N LYS A 209 -15.91 -10.73 6.55
CA LYS A 209 -16.40 -9.59 5.77
C LYS A 209 -16.99 -8.49 6.67
N SER A 210 -17.75 -8.85 7.71
CA SER A 210 -18.32 -7.88 8.66
C SER A 210 -17.26 -7.14 9.47
N ALA A 211 -16.16 -7.80 9.86
CA ALA A 211 -15.03 -7.14 10.53
C ALA A 211 -14.32 -6.16 9.60
N LEU A 212 -14.11 -6.54 8.34
CA LEU A 212 -13.53 -5.65 7.32
C LEU A 212 -14.43 -4.46 7.01
N ALA A 213 -15.74 -4.65 6.93
CA ALA A 213 -16.71 -3.55 6.77
C ALA A 213 -16.63 -2.55 7.93
N GLY A 214 -16.43 -3.03 9.17
CA GLY A 214 -16.15 -2.18 10.35
C GLY A 214 -14.87 -1.36 10.23
N CYS A 215 -13.93 -1.76 9.38
CA CYS A 215 -12.72 -1.01 9.06
C CYS A 215 -12.90 -0.01 7.90
N GLY A 216 -14.10 0.09 7.32
CA GLY A 216 -14.39 0.96 6.18
C GLY A 216 -14.11 0.32 4.81
N ILE A 217 -13.98 -1.02 4.76
CA ILE A 217 -13.77 -1.76 3.53
C ILE A 217 -15.13 -2.11 2.92
N ILE A 218 -15.35 -1.74 1.66
CA ILE A 218 -16.48 -2.26 0.89
C ILE A 218 -16.12 -3.69 0.46
N THR A 219 -16.89 -4.66 0.93
CA THR A 219 -16.78 -6.06 0.55
C THR A 219 -17.95 -6.42 -0.35
N GLU A 220 -17.69 -7.11 -1.45
CA GLU A 220 -18.73 -7.68 -2.30
C GLU A 220 -19.53 -8.75 -1.51
N GLU A 221 -20.85 -8.80 -1.75
CA GLU A 221 -21.74 -9.83 -1.18
C GLU A 221 -21.44 -11.23 -1.70
#